data_f32587b4c19e663d5d79bd3389e250c0
#
_entry.id   f32587b4c19e663d5d79bd3389e250c0
#
_cell.length_a   1.000
_cell.length_b   1.000
_cell.length_c   1.000
_cell.angle_alpha   90.00
_cell.angle_beta   90.00
_cell.angle_gamma   90.00
#
_symmetry.space_group_name_H-M   'P 1'
#
loop_
_entity.id
_entity.type
_entity.pdbx_description
1 polymer ?
#
loop_
_entity_poly.entity_id
_entity_poly.type
_entity_poly.pdbx_seq_one_letter_code
_entity_poly.pdbx_strand_id
1 'polypeptide(L)'
;QEEFDVVKKAMKLGAYDYLRKLNLSSDELENILEKCLVETEERITVHMQGIREIRYEEIVRDSRDILAGACNYQTLICILAKDTEELSRVTEIIHKWAETELREGLQIQKGNQYGYFLLEEKPEKYVYMELKKRAERKTDRELYMGIFEGCMEKTADLVRAAAMAEQIQLFSYYDKEEKLVFFQKKIETEGHSPRGMHGYLDSLKEKIRSFDREKVEQELYGIFGLIRQEPYVSINVLRRNFMDILGIYSLVAQSLDGALEEIELDGDNCHYQKIMMMESLREIEKWFLKFNDIFMEKFWIAYKCSRSEILQKVVKYIEAHITEPIHLSDAAAETGVSSAYLSTMFKKEIGYNFIEYVNLRKIELARQMLQDGKMVYEVSELLGFENSTYFSRVFKRYTDVSPDTYRKQM
;
A
#
# COMPACT_ATOMS: atom_id res chain seq x y z
N GLN A 1 -3.63 -15.82 22.50
CA GLN A 1 -3.48 -16.34 21.13
C GLN A 1 -3.10 -15.20 20.17
N GLU A 2 -3.79 -14.05 20.22
CA GLU A 2 -3.47 -12.86 19.41
C GLU A 2 -2.05 -12.31 19.65
N GLU A 3 -1.59 -12.26 20.92
CA GLU A 3 -0.23 -11.81 21.23
C GLU A 3 0.84 -12.73 20.62
N PHE A 4 0.59 -14.03 20.55
CA PHE A 4 1.54 -15.00 19.98
C PHE A 4 1.68 -14.84 18.46
N ASP A 5 0.60 -14.51 17.77
CA ASP A 5 0.61 -14.29 16.32
C ASP A 5 1.31 -12.96 15.93
N VAL A 6 1.19 -11.93 16.77
CA VAL A 6 1.93 -10.66 16.60
C VAL A 6 3.44 -10.86 16.78
N VAL A 7 3.85 -11.62 17.82
CA VAL A 7 5.26 -11.96 18.07
C VAL A 7 5.83 -12.78 16.90
N LYS A 8 5.10 -13.79 16.44
CA LYS A 8 5.52 -14.63 15.30
C LYS A 8 5.63 -13.84 14.00
N LYS A 9 4.79 -12.83 13.81
CA LYS A 9 4.82 -11.93 12.65
C LYS A 9 6.02 -10.97 12.73
N ALA A 10 6.32 -10.42 13.93
CA ALA A 10 7.50 -9.58 14.16
C ALA A 10 8.80 -10.33 13.94
N MET A 11 8.92 -11.58 14.42
CA MET A 11 10.08 -12.45 14.19
C MET A 11 10.28 -12.79 12.71
N LYS A 12 9.19 -13.02 11.95
CA LYS A 12 9.25 -13.20 10.49
C LYS A 12 9.69 -11.95 9.75
N LEU A 13 9.50 -10.76 10.32
CA LEU A 13 9.94 -9.47 9.77
C LEU A 13 11.36 -9.08 10.18
N GLY A 14 12.12 -10.01 10.82
CA GLY A 14 13.51 -9.80 11.19
C GLY A 14 13.71 -9.17 12.56
N ALA A 15 12.68 -9.12 13.42
CA ALA A 15 12.88 -8.76 14.82
C ALA A 15 13.69 -9.85 15.53
N TYR A 16 14.78 -9.45 16.19
CA TYR A 16 15.67 -10.38 16.88
C TYR A 16 15.00 -11.02 18.09
N ASP A 17 14.26 -10.20 18.86
CA ASP A 17 13.48 -10.66 20.02
C ASP A 17 12.31 -9.71 20.29
N TYR A 18 11.31 -10.17 21.08
CA TYR A 18 10.16 -9.40 21.49
C TYR A 18 10.20 -9.12 22.99
N LEU A 19 10.39 -7.84 23.35
CA LEU A 19 10.49 -7.39 24.71
C LEU A 19 9.16 -6.80 25.20
N ARG A 20 8.55 -7.38 26.22
CA ARG A 20 7.36 -6.79 26.87
C ARG A 20 7.76 -5.57 27.68
N LYS A 21 7.17 -4.42 27.35
CA LYS A 21 7.47 -3.09 27.89
C LYS A 21 7.24 -2.94 29.41
N LEU A 22 6.68 -3.93 30.09
CA LEU A 22 6.19 -3.79 31.47
C LEU A 22 7.04 -4.44 32.57
N ASN A 23 8.06 -5.28 32.27
CA ASN A 23 8.81 -6.01 33.32
C ASN A 23 10.26 -6.36 32.93
N LEU A 24 10.97 -5.51 32.20
CA LEU A 24 12.38 -5.75 31.90
C LEU A 24 13.27 -5.30 33.05
N SER A 25 14.04 -6.25 33.59
CA SER A 25 15.18 -5.93 34.43
C SER A 25 16.37 -5.49 33.59
N SER A 26 17.27 -4.67 34.16
CA SER A 26 18.50 -4.22 33.51
C SER A 26 19.35 -5.39 32.98
N ASP A 27 19.38 -6.49 33.79
CA ASP A 27 20.16 -7.69 33.51
C ASP A 27 19.61 -8.51 32.32
N GLU A 28 18.28 -8.54 32.14
CA GLU A 28 17.64 -9.19 30.96
C GLU A 28 17.92 -8.42 29.68
N LEU A 29 17.92 -7.09 29.74
CA LEU A 29 18.27 -6.24 28.62
C LEU A 29 19.73 -6.39 28.22
N GLU A 30 20.65 -6.41 29.17
CA GLU A 30 22.08 -6.67 28.97
C GLU A 30 22.31 -8.04 28.32
N ASN A 31 21.69 -9.11 28.84
CA ASN A 31 21.81 -10.47 28.27
C ASN A 31 21.32 -10.57 26.82
N ILE A 32 20.24 -9.86 26.47
CA ILE A 32 19.71 -9.86 25.11
C ILE A 32 20.65 -9.05 24.18
N LEU A 33 21.15 -7.91 24.66
CA LEU A 33 22.12 -7.12 23.91
C LEU A 33 23.45 -7.86 23.72
N GLU A 34 23.95 -8.59 24.73
CA GLU A 34 25.13 -9.44 24.61
C GLU A 34 24.93 -10.59 23.60
N LYS A 35 23.78 -11.26 23.62
CA LYS A 35 23.44 -12.28 22.60
C LYS A 35 23.39 -11.70 21.18
N CYS A 36 22.79 -10.52 21.02
CA CYS A 36 22.79 -9.81 19.77
C CYS A 36 24.20 -9.46 19.27
N LEU A 37 25.08 -9.04 20.20
CA LEU A 37 26.49 -8.74 19.88
C LEU A 37 27.27 -9.98 19.48
N VAL A 38 27.13 -11.10 20.22
CA VAL A 38 27.84 -12.37 19.91
C VAL A 38 27.40 -12.96 18.57
N GLU A 39 26.10 -12.99 18.26
CA GLU A 39 25.63 -13.46 16.95
C GLU A 39 26.04 -12.52 15.80
N THR A 40 26.28 -11.24 16.08
CA THR A 40 26.80 -10.28 15.12
C THR A 40 28.29 -10.52 14.85
N GLU A 41 29.06 -10.88 15.87
CA GLU A 41 30.50 -11.19 15.74
C GLU A 41 30.76 -12.51 15.00
N GLU A 42 29.94 -13.57 15.18
CA GLU A 42 30.09 -14.84 14.49
C GLU A 42 29.77 -14.76 12.97
N ARG A 43 29.02 -13.76 12.50
CA ARG A 43 28.70 -13.55 11.08
C ARG A 43 29.73 -12.75 10.29
N ILE A 44 30.77 -12.23 10.93
CA ILE A 44 31.78 -11.32 10.30
C ILE A 44 32.83 -12.06 9.48
N THR A 45 32.92 -13.39 9.50
CA THR A 45 34.06 -14.07 8.89
C THR A 45 33.67 -15.11 7.84
N VAL A 46 33.33 -14.65 6.65
CA VAL A 46 33.46 -15.50 5.45
C VAL A 46 34.40 -14.79 4.48
N HIS A 47 35.65 -15.22 4.45
CA HIS A 47 36.61 -14.84 3.42
C HIS A 47 36.25 -15.56 2.13
N MET A 48 35.69 -14.84 1.17
CA MET A 48 35.74 -15.26 -0.23
C MET A 48 36.77 -14.40 -0.96
N GLN A 49 37.62 -15.00 -1.77
CA GLN A 49 38.45 -14.24 -2.71
C GLN A 49 37.52 -13.51 -3.69
N GLY A 50 37.66 -12.19 -3.74
CA GLY A 50 36.96 -11.34 -4.70
C GLY A 50 36.15 -10.21 -4.07
N ILE A 51 35.15 -10.47 -3.23
CA ILE A 51 34.32 -9.43 -2.60
C ILE A 51 34.10 -9.73 -1.11
N ARG A 52 34.34 -8.73 -0.26
CA ARG A 52 34.07 -8.78 1.19
C ARG A 52 32.67 -8.24 1.47
N GLU A 53 31.87 -8.97 2.26
CA GLU A 53 30.51 -8.58 2.64
C GLU A 53 30.49 -7.97 4.05
N ILE A 54 29.83 -6.80 4.21
CA ILE A 54 29.67 -6.11 5.49
C ILE A 54 28.24 -5.53 5.56
N ARG A 55 27.67 -5.44 6.77
CA ARG A 55 26.39 -4.73 6.97
C ARG A 55 26.60 -3.24 7.14
N TYR A 56 25.73 -2.43 6.54
CA TYR A 56 25.80 -0.97 6.59
C TYR A 56 25.73 -0.43 8.03
N GLU A 57 24.91 -1.04 8.86
CA GLU A 57 24.72 -0.67 10.27
C GLU A 57 26.02 -0.84 11.07
N GLU A 58 26.86 -1.82 10.74
CA GLU A 58 28.17 -2.06 11.35
C GLU A 58 29.14 -0.95 10.99
N ILE A 59 29.10 -0.49 9.73
CA ILE A 59 29.93 0.64 9.26
C ILE A 59 29.62 1.93 10.03
N VAL A 60 28.35 2.19 10.30
CA VAL A 60 27.91 3.41 10.99
C VAL A 60 28.20 3.34 12.50
N ARG A 61 28.17 2.15 13.10
CA ARG A 61 28.43 1.96 14.55
C ARG A 61 29.90 1.92 14.92
N ASP A 62 30.74 1.36 14.06
CA ASP A 62 32.16 1.23 14.37
C ASP A 62 32.84 2.60 14.21
N SER A 63 33.34 3.13 15.32
CA SER A 63 34.15 4.37 15.34
C SER A 63 35.51 4.22 14.63
N ARG A 64 35.91 2.98 14.30
CA ARG A 64 37.12 2.71 13.50
C ARG A 64 36.75 2.92 12.03
N ASP A 65 37.66 3.56 11.32
CA ASP A 65 37.50 3.75 9.86
C ASP A 65 37.69 2.41 9.15
N ILE A 66 36.59 1.76 8.78
CA ILE A 66 36.60 0.44 8.14
C ILE A 66 37.34 0.46 6.82
N LEU A 67 37.42 1.62 6.17
CA LEU A 67 38.17 1.84 4.93
C LEU A 67 39.64 2.19 5.21
N ALA A 68 40.00 2.55 6.46
CA ALA A 68 41.35 3.03 6.78
C ALA A 68 42.40 1.92 6.52
N GLY A 69 43.21 2.16 5.52
CA GLY A 69 44.38 1.35 5.17
C GLY A 69 44.14 0.17 4.24
N ALA A 70 42.91 0.00 3.71
CA ALA A 70 42.62 -1.11 2.83
C ALA A 70 42.68 -0.72 1.34
N CYS A 71 41.87 0.22 0.88
CA CYS A 71 41.70 0.42 -0.55
C CYS A 71 41.14 1.81 -0.85
N ASN A 72 41.46 2.33 -2.03
CA ASN A 72 40.95 3.59 -2.56
C ASN A 72 39.78 3.26 -3.50
N TYR A 73 38.58 3.10 -2.95
CA TYR A 73 37.40 2.84 -3.76
C TYR A 73 37.03 4.06 -4.61
N GLN A 74 36.77 3.84 -5.90
CA GLN A 74 36.45 4.88 -6.87
C GLN A 74 35.02 4.83 -7.39
N THR A 75 34.36 3.70 -7.20
CA THR A 75 32.98 3.50 -7.66
C THR A 75 32.12 2.87 -6.56
N LEU A 76 30.91 3.39 -6.39
CA LEU A 76 29.85 2.76 -5.62
C LEU A 76 28.66 2.49 -6.55
N ILE A 77 28.25 1.24 -6.63
CA ILE A 77 27.04 0.80 -7.32
C ILE A 77 25.96 0.58 -6.23
N CYS A 78 24.86 1.28 -6.31
CA CYS A 78 23.69 1.05 -5.46
C CYS A 78 22.59 0.37 -6.27
N ILE A 79 22.10 -0.75 -5.79
CA ILE A 79 20.96 -1.47 -6.37
C ILE A 79 19.78 -1.36 -5.42
N LEU A 80 18.63 -1.00 -5.96
CA LEU A 80 17.36 -1.02 -5.28
C LEU A 80 16.61 -2.30 -5.65
N ALA A 81 16.49 -3.22 -4.69
CA ALA A 81 15.72 -4.45 -4.80
C ALA A 81 14.35 -4.30 -4.15
N LYS A 82 13.40 -5.13 -4.55
CA LYS A 82 12.08 -5.18 -3.97
C LYS A 82 12.07 -5.81 -2.57
N ASP A 83 12.86 -6.87 -2.41
CA ASP A 83 12.93 -7.68 -1.20
C ASP A 83 14.31 -8.34 -1.07
N THR A 84 14.51 -9.03 0.05
CA THR A 84 15.76 -9.73 0.35
C THR A 84 16.10 -10.84 -0.65
N GLU A 85 15.09 -11.51 -1.21
CA GLU A 85 15.30 -12.60 -2.16
C GLU A 85 15.81 -12.06 -3.50
N GLU A 86 15.23 -10.99 -4.00
CA GLU A 86 15.72 -10.30 -5.21
C GLU A 86 17.11 -9.74 -4.98
N LEU A 87 17.36 -9.09 -3.82
CA LEU A 87 18.67 -8.56 -3.47
C LEU A 87 19.73 -9.65 -3.47
N SER A 88 19.44 -10.80 -2.86
CA SER A 88 20.35 -11.96 -2.83
C SER A 88 20.68 -12.48 -4.24
N ARG A 89 19.67 -12.59 -5.11
CA ARG A 89 19.87 -13.02 -6.51
C ARG A 89 20.74 -12.04 -7.30
N VAL A 90 20.50 -10.74 -7.16
CA VAL A 90 21.30 -9.71 -7.83
C VAL A 90 22.73 -9.69 -7.30
N THR A 91 22.90 -9.83 -6.00
CA THR A 91 24.19 -9.93 -5.33
C THR A 91 25.03 -11.08 -5.89
N GLU A 92 24.46 -12.30 -6.02
CA GLU A 92 25.15 -13.45 -6.61
C GLU A 92 25.66 -13.16 -8.04
N ILE A 93 24.89 -12.43 -8.83
CA ILE A 93 25.27 -12.07 -10.20
C ILE A 93 26.47 -11.13 -10.21
N ILE A 94 26.49 -10.14 -9.31
CA ILE A 94 27.57 -9.17 -9.22
C ILE A 94 28.86 -9.84 -8.71
N HIS A 95 28.73 -10.77 -7.75
CA HIS A 95 29.87 -11.57 -7.30
C HIS A 95 30.48 -12.36 -8.45
N LYS A 96 29.67 -13.14 -9.19
CA LYS A 96 30.13 -13.91 -10.35
C LYS A 96 30.76 -13.03 -11.43
N TRP A 97 30.19 -11.83 -11.65
CA TRP A 97 30.77 -10.88 -12.58
C TRP A 97 32.13 -10.37 -12.09
N ALA A 98 32.26 -9.98 -10.81
CA ALA A 98 33.52 -9.51 -10.25
C ALA A 98 34.60 -10.59 -10.27
N GLU A 99 34.26 -11.82 -9.92
CA GLU A 99 35.17 -12.97 -10.01
C GLU A 99 35.67 -13.21 -11.46
N THR A 100 34.76 -13.10 -12.44
CA THR A 100 35.12 -13.32 -13.86
C THR A 100 36.04 -12.23 -14.40
N GLU A 101 35.82 -10.99 -13.96
CA GLU A 101 36.59 -9.82 -14.40
C GLU A 101 37.84 -9.55 -13.52
N LEU A 102 38.14 -10.46 -12.56
CA LEU A 102 39.23 -10.33 -11.58
C LEU A 102 39.21 -9.00 -10.81
N ARG A 103 38.02 -8.55 -10.44
CA ARG A 103 37.82 -7.29 -9.74
C ARG A 103 37.73 -7.50 -8.23
N GLU A 104 38.44 -6.71 -7.49
CA GLU A 104 38.33 -6.67 -6.04
C GLU A 104 37.32 -5.60 -5.62
N GLY A 105 36.58 -5.85 -4.54
CA GLY A 105 35.58 -4.92 -4.07
C GLY A 105 35.04 -5.24 -2.69
N LEU A 106 34.15 -4.35 -2.23
CA LEU A 106 33.44 -4.49 -0.97
C LEU A 106 31.94 -4.45 -1.24
N GLN A 107 31.23 -5.48 -0.74
CA GLN A 107 29.79 -5.51 -0.74
C GLN A 107 29.25 -5.06 0.62
N ILE A 108 28.22 -4.24 0.59
CA ILE A 108 27.54 -3.76 1.77
C ILE A 108 26.05 -3.92 1.56
N GLN A 109 25.33 -4.51 2.52
CA GLN A 109 23.89 -4.59 2.53
C GLN A 109 23.29 -3.61 3.55
N LYS A 110 22.25 -2.86 3.15
CA LYS A 110 21.49 -1.98 4.04
C LYS A 110 20.02 -2.38 4.03
N GLY A 111 19.55 -2.90 5.13
CA GLY A 111 18.19 -3.43 5.23
C GLY A 111 17.92 -4.53 4.22
N ASN A 112 16.69 -4.58 3.71
CA ASN A 112 16.23 -5.64 2.81
C ASN A 112 16.19 -5.22 1.33
N GLN A 113 16.50 -3.95 1.03
CA GLN A 113 16.27 -3.38 -0.31
C GLN A 113 17.53 -2.84 -0.97
N TYR A 114 18.57 -2.45 -0.21
CA TYR A 114 19.75 -1.82 -0.79
C TYR A 114 20.97 -2.73 -0.74
N GLY A 115 21.58 -2.95 -1.91
CA GLY A 115 22.90 -3.54 -2.06
C GLY A 115 23.88 -2.51 -2.61
N TYR A 116 25.02 -2.33 -1.93
CA TYR A 116 26.11 -1.49 -2.39
C TYR A 116 27.30 -2.36 -2.76
N PHE A 117 27.92 -2.01 -3.87
CA PHE A 117 29.15 -2.65 -4.33
C PHE A 117 30.19 -1.54 -4.60
N LEU A 118 31.29 -1.60 -3.85
CA LEU A 118 32.40 -0.68 -4.01
C LEU A 118 33.47 -1.35 -4.84
N LEU A 119 33.98 -0.61 -5.82
CA LEU A 119 35.07 -1.07 -6.69
C LEU A 119 36.23 -0.08 -6.58
N GLU A 120 37.45 -0.60 -6.59
CA GLU A 120 38.70 0.20 -6.56
C GLU A 120 38.94 0.96 -7.85
N GLU A 121 38.24 0.61 -8.90
CA GLU A 121 38.36 1.21 -10.21
C GLU A 121 37.03 1.84 -10.67
N LYS A 122 37.14 2.55 -11.77
CA LYS A 122 36.03 3.18 -12.47
C LYS A 122 35.77 2.44 -13.79
N PRO A 123 34.79 1.51 -13.83
CA PRO A 123 34.43 0.83 -15.05
C PRO A 123 33.91 1.76 -16.14
N GLU A 124 34.04 1.36 -17.39
CA GLU A 124 33.40 2.01 -18.52
C GLU A 124 31.87 1.90 -18.42
N LYS A 125 31.14 2.90 -18.91
CA LYS A 125 29.66 2.94 -18.81
C LYS A 125 28.95 1.68 -19.33
N TYR A 126 29.47 1.07 -20.39
CA TYR A 126 28.89 -0.14 -20.96
C TYR A 126 28.91 -1.33 -19.98
N VAL A 127 29.88 -1.35 -19.06
CA VAL A 127 30.02 -2.41 -18.04
C VAL A 127 28.84 -2.39 -17.08
N TYR A 128 28.45 -1.20 -16.61
CA TYR A 128 27.26 -1.05 -15.74
C TYR A 128 25.97 -1.43 -16.47
N MET A 129 25.87 -1.09 -17.76
CA MET A 129 24.70 -1.45 -18.58
C MET A 129 24.61 -2.99 -18.79
N GLU A 130 25.73 -3.64 -19.03
CA GLU A 130 25.77 -5.10 -19.19
C GLU A 130 25.44 -5.81 -17.86
N LEU A 131 26.02 -5.32 -16.74
CA LEU A 131 25.73 -5.83 -15.41
C LEU A 131 24.25 -5.72 -15.08
N LYS A 132 23.64 -4.55 -15.33
CA LYS A 132 22.22 -4.32 -15.15
C LYS A 132 21.38 -5.29 -15.98
N LYS A 133 21.67 -5.46 -17.28
CA LYS A 133 20.97 -6.39 -18.16
C LYS A 133 21.07 -7.84 -17.69
N ARG A 134 22.25 -8.27 -17.20
CA ARG A 134 22.44 -9.61 -16.64
C ARG A 134 21.57 -9.83 -15.40
N ALA A 135 21.53 -8.86 -14.51
CA ALA A 135 20.70 -8.90 -13.31
C ALA A 135 19.20 -8.93 -13.67
N GLU A 136 18.74 -8.10 -14.58
CA GLU A 136 17.35 -8.05 -15.05
C GLU A 136 16.89 -9.37 -15.68
N ARG A 137 17.74 -10.03 -16.50
CA ARG A 137 17.41 -11.35 -17.08
C ARG A 137 17.21 -12.44 -16.02
N LYS A 138 17.85 -12.34 -14.87
CA LYS A 138 17.78 -13.33 -13.80
C LYS A 138 16.66 -13.07 -12.82
N THR A 139 16.28 -11.81 -12.63
CA THR A 139 15.19 -11.39 -11.74
C THR A 139 13.85 -11.31 -12.47
N ASP A 140 13.86 -11.36 -13.82
CA ASP A 140 12.69 -11.14 -14.69
C ASP A 140 12.00 -9.81 -14.38
N ARG A 141 12.79 -8.79 -14.01
CA ARG A 141 12.32 -7.46 -13.60
C ARG A 141 13.31 -6.39 -14.02
N GLU A 142 12.78 -5.20 -14.34
CA GLU A 142 13.60 -4.00 -14.51
C GLU A 142 14.16 -3.52 -13.16
N LEU A 143 15.46 -3.29 -13.12
CA LEU A 143 16.17 -2.87 -11.91
C LEU A 143 16.55 -1.39 -11.99
N TYR A 144 16.44 -0.70 -10.86
CA TYR A 144 16.96 0.65 -10.68
C TYR A 144 18.36 0.59 -10.05
N MET A 145 19.32 1.21 -10.72
CA MET A 145 20.74 1.19 -10.34
C MET A 145 21.30 2.60 -10.27
N GLY A 146 21.76 3.00 -9.08
CA GLY A 146 22.44 4.28 -8.83
C GLY A 146 23.95 4.10 -8.79
N ILE A 147 24.69 4.94 -9.52
CA ILE A 147 26.14 4.90 -9.58
C ILE A 147 26.70 6.21 -9.00
N PHE A 148 27.64 6.09 -8.08
CA PHE A 148 28.48 7.18 -7.66
C PHE A 148 29.91 6.90 -8.08
N GLU A 149 30.55 7.86 -8.76
CA GLU A 149 31.96 7.79 -9.16
C GLU A 149 32.71 8.89 -8.46
N GLY A 150 33.65 8.53 -7.57
CA GLY A 150 34.47 9.45 -6.79
C GLY A 150 35.28 8.70 -5.74
N CYS A 151 36.36 9.32 -5.30
CA CYS A 151 37.24 8.75 -4.30
C CYS A 151 36.55 8.58 -2.94
N MET A 152 36.64 7.40 -2.36
CA MET A 152 36.11 7.02 -1.06
C MET A 152 37.22 6.40 -0.23
N GLU A 153 37.92 7.25 0.56
CA GLU A 153 39.05 6.85 1.41
C GLU A 153 38.63 6.59 2.86
N LYS A 154 37.52 7.20 3.27
CA LYS A 154 37.03 7.19 4.63
C LYS A 154 35.58 6.74 4.68
N THR A 155 35.17 6.19 5.81
CA THR A 155 33.77 5.81 6.08
C THR A 155 32.80 6.98 5.82
N ALA A 156 33.17 8.22 6.12
CA ALA A 156 32.33 9.39 5.84
C ALA A 156 32.08 9.60 4.34
N ASP A 157 33.08 9.31 3.49
CA ASP A 157 32.95 9.40 2.03
C ASP A 157 31.99 8.34 1.51
N LEU A 158 32.10 7.11 2.04
CA LEU A 158 31.18 6.02 1.74
C LEU A 158 29.73 6.35 2.12
N VAL A 159 29.50 6.85 3.33
CA VAL A 159 28.16 7.24 3.79
C VAL A 159 27.56 8.32 2.87
N ARG A 160 28.36 9.29 2.47
CA ARG A 160 27.94 10.32 1.52
C ARG A 160 27.64 9.75 0.13
N ALA A 161 28.51 8.89 -0.39
CA ALA A 161 28.34 8.24 -1.70
C ALA A 161 27.08 7.35 -1.71
N ALA A 162 26.87 6.55 -0.66
CA ALA A 162 25.67 5.73 -0.49
C ALA A 162 24.40 6.59 -0.47
N ALA A 163 24.37 7.66 0.33
CA ALA A 163 23.22 8.57 0.41
C ALA A 163 22.93 9.29 -0.94
N MET A 164 23.93 9.48 -1.79
CA MET A 164 23.73 10.00 -3.15
C MET A 164 23.17 8.91 -4.08
N ALA A 165 23.74 7.74 -4.07
CA ALA A 165 23.33 6.64 -4.95
C ALA A 165 21.93 6.07 -4.58
N GLU A 166 21.55 6.13 -3.30
CA GLU A 166 20.18 5.77 -2.83
C GLU A 166 19.08 6.65 -3.41
N GLN A 167 19.41 7.83 -3.91
CA GLN A 167 18.43 8.68 -4.58
C GLN A 167 17.83 8.04 -5.85
N ILE A 168 18.37 6.91 -6.29
CA ILE A 168 17.75 6.05 -7.31
C ILE A 168 16.33 5.62 -6.90
N GLN A 169 16.02 5.58 -5.60
CA GLN A 169 14.67 5.35 -5.10
C GLN A 169 13.66 6.39 -5.61
N LEU A 170 14.07 7.63 -5.78
CA LEU A 170 13.22 8.68 -6.34
C LEU A 170 12.82 8.32 -7.78
N PHE A 171 13.77 7.84 -8.58
CA PHE A 171 13.53 7.44 -9.96
C PHE A 171 12.56 6.26 -10.02
N SER A 172 12.70 5.27 -9.13
CA SER A 172 11.76 4.17 -9.00
C SER A 172 10.37 4.67 -8.58
N TYR A 173 10.30 5.50 -7.53
CA TYR A 173 9.04 6.00 -7.00
C TYR A 173 8.26 6.85 -8.01
N TYR A 174 8.96 7.70 -8.77
CA TYR A 174 8.37 8.54 -9.82
C TYR A 174 8.19 7.80 -11.16
N ASP A 175 8.53 6.51 -11.24
CA ASP A 175 8.47 5.67 -12.44
C ASP A 175 9.20 6.31 -13.64
N LYS A 176 10.43 6.82 -13.37
CA LYS A 176 11.26 7.45 -14.41
C LYS A 176 11.81 6.40 -15.37
N GLU A 177 12.03 6.82 -16.63
CA GLU A 177 12.59 5.95 -17.66
C GLU A 177 14.08 5.63 -17.41
N GLU A 178 14.80 6.57 -16.80
CA GLU A 178 16.22 6.40 -16.45
C GLU A 178 16.37 5.46 -15.25
N LYS A 179 16.73 4.22 -15.52
CA LYS A 179 16.91 3.17 -14.51
C LYS A 179 18.37 2.89 -14.15
N LEU A 180 19.31 3.54 -14.84
CA LEU A 180 20.74 3.56 -14.54
C LEU A 180 21.20 5.00 -14.46
N VAL A 181 21.44 5.50 -13.26
CA VAL A 181 21.70 6.92 -13.01
C VAL A 181 23.05 7.13 -12.36
N PHE A 182 23.84 8.07 -12.93
CA PHE A 182 25.12 8.48 -12.40
C PHE A 182 24.94 9.74 -11.53
N PHE A 183 25.17 9.61 -10.24
CA PHE A 183 25.04 10.70 -9.28
C PHE A 183 26.37 11.40 -9.06
N GLN A 184 26.50 12.64 -9.49
CA GLN A 184 27.66 13.51 -9.23
C GLN A 184 27.42 14.44 -8.04
N LYS A 185 26.16 14.78 -7.78
CA LYS A 185 25.72 15.60 -6.65
C LYS A 185 24.39 15.12 -6.13
N LYS A 186 24.10 15.44 -4.88
CA LYS A 186 22.80 15.14 -4.28
C LYS A 186 21.68 15.89 -5.01
N ILE A 187 20.61 15.18 -5.38
CA ILE A 187 19.38 15.80 -5.84
C ILE A 187 18.72 16.46 -4.62
N GLU A 188 18.48 17.76 -4.72
CA GLU A 188 17.72 18.46 -3.71
C GLU A 188 16.25 18.10 -3.89
N THR A 189 15.65 17.54 -2.84
CA THR A 189 14.21 17.23 -2.81
C THR A 189 13.49 18.35 -2.11
N GLU A 190 12.36 18.78 -2.68
CA GLU A 190 11.50 19.75 -2.03
C GLU A 190 10.90 19.17 -0.74
N GLY A 191 11.10 19.90 0.37
CA GLY A 191 10.59 19.54 1.69
C GLY A 191 9.15 20.00 1.94
N HIS A 192 8.50 20.59 0.95
CA HIS A 192 7.13 21.05 0.99
C HIS A 192 6.28 20.39 -0.11
N SER A 193 4.96 20.45 0.06
CA SER A 193 4.00 19.94 -0.92
C SER A 193 4.16 20.66 -2.27
N PRO A 194 3.84 19.97 -3.38
CA PRO A 194 3.82 20.58 -4.71
C PRO A 194 3.02 21.89 -4.73
N ARG A 195 3.50 22.85 -5.51
CA ARG A 195 2.82 24.15 -5.63
C ARG A 195 1.42 23.96 -6.21
N GLY A 196 0.42 24.52 -5.54
CA GLY A 196 -0.99 24.35 -5.95
C GLY A 196 -1.69 23.14 -5.34
N MET A 197 -1.00 22.25 -4.62
CA MET A 197 -1.60 21.06 -3.99
C MET A 197 -2.82 21.42 -3.11
N HIS A 198 -2.75 22.49 -2.30
CA HIS A 198 -3.88 22.90 -1.47
C HIS A 198 -5.13 23.21 -2.29
N GLY A 199 -4.98 23.91 -3.42
CA GLY A 199 -6.11 24.20 -4.31
C GLY A 199 -6.75 22.95 -4.88
N TYR A 200 -5.93 21.94 -5.23
CA TYR A 200 -6.43 20.64 -5.64
C TYR A 200 -7.14 19.88 -4.51
N LEU A 201 -6.62 19.90 -3.30
CA LEU A 201 -7.25 19.24 -2.15
C LEU A 201 -8.61 19.89 -1.80
N ASP A 202 -8.71 21.21 -1.82
CA ASP A 202 -9.97 21.92 -1.60
C ASP A 202 -10.98 21.60 -2.71
N SER A 203 -10.55 21.61 -3.96
CA SER A 203 -11.38 21.26 -5.11
C SER A 203 -11.84 19.79 -5.04
N LEU A 204 -10.94 18.87 -4.69
CA LEU A 204 -11.25 17.45 -4.51
C LEU A 204 -12.32 17.24 -3.45
N LYS A 205 -12.21 17.93 -2.32
CA LYS A 205 -13.20 17.88 -1.24
C LYS A 205 -14.61 18.26 -1.71
N GLU A 206 -14.73 19.35 -2.46
CA GLU A 206 -16.03 19.77 -3.01
C GLU A 206 -16.57 18.78 -4.06
N LYS A 207 -15.70 18.20 -4.88
CA LYS A 207 -16.10 17.21 -5.87
C LYS A 207 -16.54 15.90 -5.24
N ILE A 208 -15.85 15.40 -4.21
CA ILE A 208 -16.27 14.20 -3.45
C ILE A 208 -17.63 14.47 -2.79
N ARG A 209 -17.82 15.65 -2.17
CA ARG A 209 -19.09 16.04 -1.56
C ARG A 209 -20.25 16.14 -2.56
N SER A 210 -19.97 16.49 -3.80
CA SER A 210 -21.00 16.54 -4.84
C SER A 210 -21.35 15.17 -5.42
N PHE A 211 -20.60 14.12 -5.05
CA PHE A 211 -20.72 12.76 -5.59
C PHE A 211 -20.67 12.69 -7.12
N ASP A 212 -19.83 13.55 -7.71
CA ASP A 212 -19.57 13.57 -9.15
C ASP A 212 -18.31 12.76 -9.45
N ARG A 213 -18.51 11.48 -9.75
CA ARG A 213 -17.44 10.49 -9.98
C ARG A 213 -16.41 10.97 -11.01
N GLU A 214 -16.89 11.46 -12.15
CA GLU A 214 -16.01 11.88 -13.25
C GLU A 214 -15.16 13.09 -12.86
N LYS A 215 -15.74 14.06 -12.16
CA LYS A 215 -15.00 15.24 -11.68
C LYS A 215 -13.97 14.87 -10.61
N VAL A 216 -14.28 13.93 -9.72
CA VAL A 216 -13.31 13.45 -8.72
C VAL A 216 -12.16 12.75 -9.42
N GLU A 217 -12.44 11.88 -10.39
CA GLU A 217 -11.41 11.20 -11.17
C GLU A 217 -10.49 12.18 -11.92
N GLN A 218 -11.07 13.19 -12.57
CA GLN A 218 -10.30 14.25 -13.24
C GLN A 218 -9.41 15.03 -12.25
N GLU A 219 -9.90 15.28 -11.03
CA GLU A 219 -9.11 15.96 -10.01
C GLU A 219 -7.95 15.11 -9.50
N LEU A 220 -8.19 13.81 -9.31
CA LEU A 220 -7.13 12.86 -8.96
C LEU A 220 -6.05 12.84 -10.04
N TYR A 221 -6.42 12.73 -11.32
CA TYR A 221 -5.45 12.84 -12.43
C TYR A 221 -4.70 14.18 -12.41
N GLY A 222 -5.37 15.29 -12.10
CA GLY A 222 -4.74 16.60 -11.94
C GLY A 222 -3.69 16.61 -10.84
N ILE A 223 -4.00 16.04 -9.67
CA ILE A 223 -3.06 15.91 -8.53
C ILE A 223 -1.83 15.10 -8.93
N PHE A 224 -2.01 13.92 -9.53
CA PHE A 224 -0.89 13.09 -9.96
C PHE A 224 -0.09 13.73 -11.11
N GLY A 225 -0.76 14.44 -12.00
CA GLY A 225 -0.13 15.25 -13.04
C GLY A 225 0.75 16.36 -12.46
N LEU A 226 0.25 17.08 -11.46
CA LEU A 226 1.00 18.11 -10.74
C LEU A 226 2.26 17.52 -10.09
N ILE A 227 2.14 16.41 -9.37
CA ILE A 227 3.27 15.74 -8.73
C ILE A 227 4.36 15.37 -9.75
N ARG A 228 3.97 14.89 -10.95
CA ARG A 228 4.94 14.50 -12.00
C ARG A 228 5.64 15.67 -12.67
N GLN A 229 5.05 16.87 -12.66
CA GLN A 229 5.60 18.07 -13.26
C GLN A 229 6.54 18.82 -12.34
N GLU A 230 6.36 18.70 -11.04
CA GLU A 230 7.22 19.36 -10.05
C GLU A 230 8.62 18.70 -9.95
N PRO A 231 9.65 19.46 -9.53
CA PRO A 231 10.92 18.87 -9.12
C PRO A 231 10.70 17.81 -8.04
N TYR A 232 11.63 16.90 -7.89
CA TYR A 232 11.50 15.81 -6.92
C TYR A 232 11.11 16.28 -5.53
N VAL A 233 9.86 16.01 -5.15
CA VAL A 233 9.35 16.19 -3.79
C VAL A 233 9.74 14.98 -2.96
N SER A 234 10.07 15.19 -1.70
CA SER A 234 10.38 14.10 -0.79
C SER A 234 9.22 13.11 -0.70
N ILE A 235 9.51 11.80 -0.78
CA ILE A 235 8.51 10.72 -0.69
C ILE A 235 7.66 10.86 0.58
N ASN A 236 8.27 11.28 1.70
CA ASN A 236 7.55 11.49 2.96
C ASN A 236 6.54 12.64 2.88
N VAL A 237 6.84 13.69 2.12
CA VAL A 237 5.90 14.80 1.87
C VAL A 237 4.75 14.32 0.99
N LEU A 238 5.04 13.55 -0.06
CA LEU A 238 4.00 12.98 -0.91
C LEU A 238 3.08 12.02 -0.14
N ARG A 239 3.64 11.15 0.69
CA ARG A 239 2.86 10.27 1.56
C ARG A 239 1.92 11.05 2.47
N ARG A 240 2.35 12.18 3.03
CA ARG A 240 1.48 13.07 3.80
C ARG A 240 0.33 13.61 2.95
N ASN A 241 0.60 14.09 1.75
CA ASN A 241 -0.45 14.56 0.84
C ASN A 241 -1.48 13.46 0.51
N PHE A 242 -1.04 12.22 0.36
CA PHE A 242 -1.95 11.08 0.15
C PHE A 242 -2.79 10.76 1.39
N MET A 243 -2.22 10.94 2.60
CA MET A 243 -2.99 10.87 3.85
C MET A 243 -4.05 11.98 3.93
N ASP A 244 -3.72 13.20 3.47
CA ASP A 244 -4.68 14.30 3.41
C ASP A 244 -5.83 13.98 2.45
N ILE A 245 -5.56 13.36 1.30
CA ILE A 245 -6.61 12.88 0.38
C ILE A 245 -7.51 11.85 1.07
N LEU A 246 -6.96 10.82 1.73
CA LEU A 246 -7.77 9.86 2.50
C LEU A 246 -8.57 10.53 3.61
N GLY A 247 -7.98 11.53 4.29
CA GLY A 247 -8.66 12.32 5.30
C GLY A 247 -9.89 13.03 4.75
N ILE A 248 -9.83 13.54 3.51
CA ILE A 248 -11.00 14.14 2.84
C ILE A 248 -12.11 13.11 2.64
N TYR A 249 -11.80 11.93 2.13
CA TYR A 249 -12.76 10.83 1.98
C TYR A 249 -13.36 10.43 3.33
N SER A 250 -12.52 10.34 4.38
CA SER A 250 -13.00 10.03 5.75
C SER A 250 -14.00 11.04 6.25
N LEU A 251 -13.72 12.33 6.09
CA LEU A 251 -14.64 13.41 6.50
C LEU A 251 -15.97 13.36 5.74
N VAL A 252 -15.94 13.03 4.45
CA VAL A 252 -17.18 12.89 3.67
C VAL A 252 -17.96 11.64 4.10
N ALA A 253 -17.30 10.49 4.30
CA ALA A 253 -17.94 9.28 4.83
C ALA A 253 -18.62 9.56 6.18
N GLN A 254 -17.91 10.20 7.12
CA GLN A 254 -18.47 10.58 8.44
C GLN A 254 -19.69 11.49 8.32
N SER A 255 -19.70 12.42 7.36
CA SER A 255 -20.87 13.29 7.11
C SER A 255 -22.09 12.52 6.58
N LEU A 256 -21.92 11.28 6.20
CA LEU A 256 -22.93 10.34 5.72
C LEU A 256 -23.16 9.17 6.70
N ASP A 257 -22.77 9.36 7.97
CA ASP A 257 -22.87 8.36 9.05
C ASP A 257 -22.12 7.05 8.76
N GLY A 258 -21.01 7.11 7.97
CA GLY A 258 -20.18 5.97 7.61
C GLY A 258 -18.70 6.16 7.93
N ALA A 259 -17.90 5.12 7.68
CA ALA A 259 -16.47 5.09 7.94
C ALA A 259 -15.71 4.48 6.75
N LEU A 260 -14.41 4.84 6.59
CA LEU A 260 -13.59 4.28 5.50
C LEU A 260 -13.34 2.78 5.64
N GLU A 261 -13.34 2.28 6.86
CA GLU A 261 -13.17 0.86 7.21
C GLU A 261 -14.29 -0.03 6.66
N GLU A 262 -15.41 0.57 6.25
CA GLU A 262 -16.50 -0.12 5.57
C GLU A 262 -16.19 -0.43 4.09
N ILE A 263 -15.13 0.16 3.55
CA ILE A 263 -14.66 -0.08 2.18
C ILE A 263 -13.63 -1.18 2.23
N GLU A 264 -13.89 -2.25 1.51
CA GLU A 264 -12.92 -3.31 1.28
C GLU A 264 -12.34 -3.17 -0.12
N LEU A 265 -11.03 -3.06 -0.21
CA LEU A 265 -10.31 -2.96 -1.47
C LEU A 265 -9.18 -4.01 -1.50
N ASP A 266 -9.27 -4.95 -2.43
CA ASP A 266 -8.33 -6.07 -2.58
C ASP A 266 -8.22 -6.96 -1.31
N GLY A 267 -9.34 -7.15 -0.58
CA GLY A 267 -9.42 -7.94 0.63
C GLY A 267 -8.84 -7.25 1.87
N ASP A 268 -8.65 -5.92 1.82
CA ASP A 268 -8.07 -5.13 2.90
C ASP A 268 -8.86 -3.83 3.10
N ASN A 269 -9.02 -3.42 4.35
CA ASN A 269 -9.62 -2.14 4.75
C ASN A 269 -8.65 -1.21 5.49
N CYS A 270 -7.38 -1.59 5.59
CA CYS A 270 -6.31 -0.79 6.20
C CYS A 270 -5.68 0.20 5.21
N HIS A 271 -6.49 1.11 4.67
CA HIS A 271 -6.13 2.01 3.56
C HIS A 271 -4.89 2.86 3.82
N TYR A 272 -4.73 3.39 5.04
CA TYR A 272 -3.57 4.19 5.44
C TYR A 272 -2.26 3.38 5.38
N GLN A 273 -2.28 2.15 5.89
CA GLN A 273 -1.12 1.26 5.83
C GLN A 273 -0.79 0.87 4.40
N LYS A 274 -1.81 0.60 3.58
CA LYS A 274 -1.64 0.23 2.18
C LYS A 274 -0.90 1.30 1.40
N ILE A 275 -1.30 2.58 1.50
CA ILE A 275 -0.62 3.70 0.83
C ILE A 275 0.82 3.85 1.31
N MET A 276 1.08 3.68 2.60
CA MET A 276 2.44 3.80 3.16
C MET A 276 3.39 2.71 2.62
N MET A 277 2.85 1.55 2.21
CA MET A 277 3.63 0.42 1.68
C MET A 277 3.84 0.48 0.16
N MET A 278 3.07 1.30 -0.56
CA MET A 278 3.20 1.44 -2.01
C MET A 278 4.50 2.11 -2.41
N GLU A 279 5.16 1.56 -3.43
CA GLU A 279 6.51 1.94 -3.83
C GLU A 279 6.57 2.80 -5.09
N SER A 280 5.42 3.06 -5.75
CA SER A 280 5.38 3.91 -6.94
C SER A 280 4.14 4.81 -7.01
N LEU A 281 4.31 5.99 -7.61
CA LEU A 281 3.21 6.93 -7.88
C LEU A 281 2.13 6.30 -8.76
N ARG A 282 2.52 5.46 -9.71
CA ARG A 282 1.59 4.78 -10.62
C ARG A 282 0.69 3.80 -9.89
N GLU A 283 1.25 3.08 -8.92
CA GLU A 283 0.49 2.16 -8.07
C GLU A 283 -0.52 2.93 -7.20
N ILE A 284 -0.08 4.02 -6.56
CA ILE A 284 -0.91 4.87 -5.70
C ILE A 284 -2.05 5.51 -6.51
N GLU A 285 -1.76 6.03 -7.71
CA GLU A 285 -2.77 6.61 -8.60
C GLU A 285 -3.86 5.60 -8.96
N LYS A 286 -3.47 4.40 -9.41
CA LYS A 286 -4.42 3.33 -9.73
C LYS A 286 -5.26 2.94 -8.53
N TRP A 287 -4.63 2.90 -7.36
CA TRP A 287 -5.32 2.58 -6.13
C TRP A 287 -6.37 3.64 -5.77
N PHE A 288 -6.03 4.93 -5.84
CA PHE A 288 -6.99 6.02 -5.56
C PHE A 288 -8.16 6.03 -6.55
N LEU A 289 -7.92 5.76 -7.82
CA LEU A 289 -8.99 5.66 -8.82
C LEU A 289 -9.96 4.53 -8.48
N LYS A 290 -9.44 3.34 -8.19
CA LYS A 290 -10.25 2.19 -7.78
C LYS A 290 -10.96 2.44 -6.44
N PHE A 291 -10.28 3.05 -5.47
CA PHE A 291 -10.86 3.44 -4.20
C PHE A 291 -12.02 4.42 -4.36
N ASN A 292 -11.85 5.45 -5.22
CA ASN A 292 -12.92 6.39 -5.52
C ASN A 292 -14.17 5.71 -6.08
N ASP A 293 -14.00 4.75 -6.99
CA ASP A 293 -15.11 4.00 -7.56
C ASP A 293 -15.92 3.28 -6.49
N ILE A 294 -15.25 2.54 -5.62
CA ILE A 294 -15.88 1.79 -4.53
C ILE A 294 -16.52 2.75 -3.51
N PHE A 295 -15.82 3.85 -3.19
CA PHE A 295 -16.35 4.89 -2.29
C PHE A 295 -17.66 5.48 -2.81
N MET A 296 -17.69 5.88 -4.08
CA MET A 296 -18.88 6.45 -4.72
C MET A 296 -20.04 5.45 -4.77
N GLU A 297 -19.76 4.18 -5.02
CA GLU A 297 -20.79 3.14 -5.00
C GLU A 297 -21.32 2.91 -3.59
N LYS A 298 -20.43 2.71 -2.62
CA LYS A 298 -20.78 2.41 -1.22
C LYS A 298 -21.63 3.50 -0.58
N PHE A 299 -21.26 4.77 -0.75
CA PHE A 299 -21.94 5.89 -0.08
C PHE A 299 -23.02 6.60 -0.91
N TRP A 300 -23.29 6.13 -2.14
CA TRP A 300 -24.27 6.75 -3.03
C TRP A 300 -25.66 6.92 -2.39
N ILE A 301 -26.14 5.87 -1.76
CA ILE A 301 -27.49 5.88 -1.18
C ILE A 301 -27.56 6.81 0.03
N ALA A 302 -26.56 6.75 0.91
CA ALA A 302 -26.46 7.67 2.05
C ALA A 302 -26.41 9.13 1.59
N TYR A 303 -25.62 9.42 0.54
CA TYR A 303 -25.60 10.75 -0.08
C TYR A 303 -26.95 11.19 -0.62
N LYS A 304 -27.69 10.32 -1.31
CA LYS A 304 -29.04 10.64 -1.82
C LYS A 304 -30.02 10.86 -0.68
N CYS A 305 -29.96 10.06 0.36
CA CYS A 305 -30.78 10.21 1.55
C CYS A 305 -30.50 11.52 2.30
N SER A 306 -29.23 11.95 2.41
CA SER A 306 -28.87 13.22 3.06
C SER A 306 -29.47 14.45 2.36
N ARG A 307 -29.87 14.33 1.09
CA ARG A 307 -30.44 15.41 0.27
C ARG A 307 -31.96 15.32 0.08
N SER A 308 -32.60 14.27 0.57
CA SER A 308 -34.04 14.05 0.41
C SER A 308 -34.67 13.46 1.67
N GLU A 309 -35.44 14.25 2.39
CA GLU A 309 -36.14 13.79 3.59
C GLU A 309 -37.07 12.60 3.31
N ILE A 310 -37.72 12.59 2.13
CA ILE A 310 -38.57 11.47 1.72
C ILE A 310 -37.73 10.19 1.55
N LEU A 311 -36.60 10.24 0.85
CA LEU A 311 -35.72 9.09 0.68
C LEU A 311 -35.16 8.61 2.02
N GLN A 312 -34.77 9.54 2.90
CA GLN A 312 -34.27 9.19 4.22
C GLN A 312 -35.34 8.42 5.03
N LYS A 313 -36.59 8.90 5.02
CA LYS A 313 -37.69 8.20 5.70
C LYS A 313 -37.99 6.83 5.10
N VAL A 314 -37.99 6.73 3.76
CA VAL A 314 -38.21 5.46 3.06
C VAL A 314 -37.11 4.43 3.38
N VAL A 315 -35.83 4.86 3.32
CA VAL A 315 -34.71 3.96 3.62
C VAL A 315 -34.74 3.54 5.09
N LYS A 316 -35.00 4.48 6.03
CA LYS A 316 -35.19 4.15 7.45
C LYS A 316 -36.35 3.16 7.67
N TYR A 317 -37.46 3.32 6.97
CA TYR A 317 -38.58 2.38 7.02
C TYR A 317 -38.15 0.99 6.54
N ILE A 318 -37.44 0.90 5.41
CA ILE A 318 -36.93 -0.37 4.88
C ILE A 318 -36.02 -1.06 5.90
N GLU A 319 -35.05 -0.34 6.47
CA GLU A 319 -34.08 -0.91 7.44
C GLU A 319 -34.80 -1.38 8.72
N ALA A 320 -35.79 -0.63 9.21
CA ALA A 320 -36.55 -0.99 10.40
C ALA A 320 -37.41 -2.26 10.21
N HIS A 321 -37.86 -2.54 8.97
CA HIS A 321 -38.74 -3.67 8.65
C HIS A 321 -38.06 -4.72 7.77
N ILE A 322 -36.71 -4.74 7.69
CA ILE A 322 -35.96 -5.56 6.74
C ILE A 322 -36.19 -7.06 6.91
N THR A 323 -36.61 -7.49 8.10
CA THR A 323 -36.94 -8.87 8.42
C THR A 323 -38.38 -9.24 8.08
N GLU A 324 -39.20 -8.31 7.60
CA GLU A 324 -40.61 -8.47 7.31
C GLU A 324 -40.87 -8.39 5.79
N PRO A 325 -42.08 -8.79 5.33
CA PRO A 325 -42.53 -8.44 3.98
C PRO A 325 -42.70 -6.93 3.86
N ILE A 326 -41.99 -6.27 2.96
CA ILE A 326 -42.03 -4.82 2.74
C ILE A 326 -42.78 -4.52 1.44
N HIS A 327 -43.83 -3.69 1.53
CA HIS A 327 -44.57 -3.25 0.36
C HIS A 327 -44.38 -1.77 0.09
N LEU A 328 -44.35 -1.40 -1.19
CA LEU A 328 -44.22 -0.02 -1.62
C LEU A 328 -45.34 0.88 -1.06
N SER A 329 -46.57 0.33 -0.93
CA SER A 329 -47.74 1.05 -0.38
C SER A 329 -47.47 1.54 1.04
N ASP A 330 -46.86 0.71 1.87
CA ASP A 330 -46.66 0.96 3.28
C ASP A 330 -45.56 2.03 3.49
N ALA A 331 -44.46 1.90 2.72
CA ALA A 331 -43.40 2.91 2.68
C ALA A 331 -43.92 4.29 2.15
N ALA A 332 -44.84 4.28 1.20
CA ALA A 332 -45.45 5.48 0.68
C ALA A 332 -46.37 6.14 1.73
N ALA A 333 -47.15 5.33 2.47
CA ALA A 333 -47.99 5.79 3.55
C ALA A 333 -47.18 6.45 4.67
N GLU A 334 -46.06 5.85 5.07
CA GLU A 334 -45.11 6.36 6.08
C GLU A 334 -44.56 7.75 5.72
N THR A 335 -44.36 8.00 4.43
CA THR A 335 -43.82 9.29 3.96
C THR A 335 -44.88 10.31 3.50
N GLY A 336 -46.14 9.90 3.50
CA GLY A 336 -47.26 10.77 3.11
C GLY A 336 -47.33 11.07 1.60
N VAL A 337 -46.77 10.22 0.77
CA VAL A 337 -46.79 10.37 -0.69
C VAL A 337 -47.54 9.21 -1.35
N SER A 338 -47.92 9.36 -2.64
CA SER A 338 -48.52 8.24 -3.38
C SER A 338 -47.50 7.21 -3.77
N SER A 339 -47.89 5.91 -3.84
CA SER A 339 -47.04 4.82 -4.27
C SER A 339 -46.44 5.04 -5.67
N ALA A 340 -47.24 5.65 -6.58
CA ALA A 340 -46.78 5.98 -7.93
C ALA A 340 -45.66 7.02 -7.94
N TYR A 341 -45.81 8.09 -7.14
CA TYR A 341 -44.78 9.11 -6.95
C TYR A 341 -43.50 8.52 -6.34
N LEU A 342 -43.66 7.77 -5.23
CA LEU A 342 -42.55 7.13 -4.58
C LEU A 342 -41.76 6.19 -5.52
N SER A 343 -42.46 5.35 -6.27
CA SER A 343 -41.85 4.42 -7.23
C SER A 343 -41.00 5.16 -8.28
N THR A 344 -41.54 6.23 -8.86
CA THR A 344 -40.84 7.01 -9.89
C THR A 344 -39.64 7.76 -9.32
N MET A 345 -39.83 8.45 -8.18
CA MET A 345 -38.81 9.20 -7.49
C MET A 345 -37.66 8.28 -7.02
N PHE A 346 -38.00 7.17 -6.38
CA PHE A 346 -37.02 6.23 -5.85
C PHE A 346 -36.13 5.66 -6.96
N LYS A 347 -36.72 5.21 -8.07
CA LYS A 347 -35.96 4.73 -9.24
C LYS A 347 -35.07 5.84 -9.84
N LYS A 348 -35.57 7.06 -9.96
CA LYS A 348 -34.83 8.21 -10.51
C LYS A 348 -33.63 8.58 -9.63
N GLU A 349 -33.83 8.62 -8.33
CA GLU A 349 -32.80 9.13 -7.40
C GLU A 349 -31.80 8.04 -6.95
N ILE A 350 -32.27 6.81 -6.70
CA ILE A 350 -31.45 5.70 -6.23
C ILE A 350 -30.87 4.87 -7.37
N GLY A 351 -31.56 4.82 -8.53
CA GLY A 351 -31.16 4.02 -9.68
C GLY A 351 -31.81 2.62 -9.71
N TYR A 352 -32.24 2.10 -8.58
CA TYR A 352 -32.98 0.84 -8.44
C TYR A 352 -34.46 1.09 -8.29
N ASN A 353 -35.31 0.15 -8.72
CA ASN A 353 -36.72 0.18 -8.26
C ASN A 353 -36.80 -0.26 -6.78
N PHE A 354 -37.89 0.09 -6.13
CA PHE A 354 -38.10 -0.15 -4.70
C PHE A 354 -37.89 -1.63 -4.28
N ILE A 355 -38.42 -2.56 -5.03
CA ILE A 355 -38.32 -4.01 -4.77
C ILE A 355 -36.86 -4.49 -4.97
N GLU A 356 -36.19 -4.00 -6.01
CA GLU A 356 -34.78 -4.31 -6.26
C GLU A 356 -33.91 -3.83 -5.10
N TYR A 357 -34.16 -2.65 -4.60
CA TYR A 357 -33.40 -2.10 -3.45
C TYR A 357 -33.64 -2.91 -2.17
N VAL A 358 -34.90 -3.22 -1.85
CA VAL A 358 -35.24 -4.08 -0.71
C VAL A 358 -34.53 -5.44 -0.80
N ASN A 359 -34.56 -6.06 -1.98
CA ASN A 359 -33.86 -7.33 -2.20
C ASN A 359 -32.36 -7.19 -2.04
N LEU A 360 -31.74 -6.12 -2.58
CA LEU A 360 -30.32 -5.87 -2.42
C LEU A 360 -29.92 -5.81 -0.94
N ARG A 361 -30.65 -5.03 -0.12
CA ARG A 361 -30.40 -4.91 1.32
C ARG A 361 -30.59 -6.23 2.06
N LYS A 362 -31.64 -7.00 1.73
CA LYS A 362 -31.84 -8.35 2.30
C LYS A 362 -30.69 -9.29 1.95
N ILE A 363 -30.17 -9.23 0.72
CA ILE A 363 -29.05 -10.08 0.29
C ILE A 363 -27.74 -9.69 0.96
N GLU A 364 -27.48 -8.41 1.21
CA GLU A 364 -26.32 -7.95 1.98
C GLU A 364 -26.33 -8.53 3.40
N LEU A 365 -27.47 -8.46 4.09
CA LEU A 365 -27.65 -9.11 5.41
C LEU A 365 -27.55 -10.63 5.34
N ALA A 366 -28.11 -11.24 4.29
CA ALA A 366 -28.03 -12.68 4.09
C ALA A 366 -26.57 -13.16 3.96
N ARG A 367 -25.72 -12.40 3.28
CA ARG A 367 -24.28 -12.73 3.16
C ARG A 367 -23.61 -12.78 4.54
N GLN A 368 -23.85 -11.80 5.39
CA GLN A 368 -23.31 -11.76 6.76
C GLN A 368 -23.83 -12.96 7.58
N MET A 369 -25.15 -13.21 7.55
CA MET A 369 -25.74 -14.33 8.29
C MET A 369 -25.22 -15.71 7.83
N LEU A 370 -24.96 -15.89 6.54
CA LEU A 370 -24.37 -17.11 5.99
C LEU A 370 -22.90 -17.26 6.39
N GLN A 371 -22.15 -16.18 6.47
CA GLN A 371 -20.77 -16.13 6.99
C GLN A 371 -20.73 -16.50 8.48
N ASP A 372 -21.71 -16.05 9.25
CA ASP A 372 -21.90 -16.41 10.67
C ASP A 372 -22.35 -17.88 10.87
N GLY A 373 -22.46 -18.65 9.77
CA GLY A 373 -22.76 -20.09 9.80
C GLY A 373 -24.25 -20.45 9.82
N LYS A 374 -25.17 -19.48 9.68
CA LYS A 374 -26.61 -19.77 9.63
C LYS A 374 -26.96 -20.62 8.41
N MET A 375 -28.02 -21.46 8.57
CA MET A 375 -28.50 -22.29 7.48
C MET A 375 -29.34 -21.48 6.50
N VAL A 376 -29.33 -21.90 5.23
CA VAL A 376 -30.03 -21.17 4.13
C VAL A 376 -31.53 -21.00 4.42
N TYR A 377 -32.21 -22.01 5.00
CA TYR A 377 -33.62 -21.90 5.35
C TYR A 377 -33.87 -20.89 6.48
N GLU A 378 -32.97 -20.86 7.50
CA GLU A 378 -33.06 -19.92 8.61
C GLU A 378 -32.91 -18.48 8.13
N VAL A 379 -31.90 -18.21 7.25
CA VAL A 379 -31.69 -16.90 6.66
C VAL A 379 -32.87 -16.43 5.84
N SER A 380 -33.45 -17.35 5.03
CA SER A 380 -34.67 -17.08 4.25
C SER A 380 -35.84 -16.65 5.12
N GLU A 381 -36.08 -17.36 6.23
CA GLU A 381 -37.15 -17.07 7.18
C GLU A 381 -36.88 -15.75 7.94
N LEU A 382 -35.69 -15.59 8.49
CA LEU A 382 -35.30 -14.39 9.24
C LEU A 382 -35.40 -13.12 8.40
N LEU A 383 -35.17 -13.16 7.10
CA LEU A 383 -35.28 -12.03 6.19
C LEU A 383 -36.68 -11.91 5.53
N GLY A 384 -37.68 -12.66 5.98
CA GLY A 384 -39.05 -12.53 5.52
C GLY A 384 -39.24 -12.84 4.03
N PHE A 385 -38.49 -13.81 3.48
CA PHE A 385 -38.74 -14.31 2.14
C PHE A 385 -39.88 -15.34 2.18
N GLU A 386 -40.74 -15.37 1.16
CA GLU A 386 -41.88 -16.28 1.09
C GLU A 386 -41.47 -17.77 1.22
N ASN A 387 -40.31 -18.13 0.65
CA ASN A 387 -39.71 -19.44 0.75
C ASN A 387 -38.25 -19.47 0.36
N SER A 388 -37.53 -20.51 0.79
CA SER A 388 -36.09 -20.67 0.54
C SER A 388 -35.72 -20.82 -0.95
N THR A 389 -36.66 -21.29 -1.79
CA THR A 389 -36.44 -21.42 -3.23
C THR A 389 -36.42 -20.05 -3.89
N TYR A 390 -37.35 -19.17 -3.51
CA TYR A 390 -37.36 -17.79 -3.99
C TYR A 390 -36.12 -17.02 -3.49
N PHE A 391 -35.81 -17.14 -2.19
CA PHE A 391 -34.57 -16.57 -1.63
C PHE A 391 -33.33 -17.01 -2.41
N SER A 392 -33.15 -18.31 -2.65
CA SER A 392 -31.98 -18.85 -3.35
C SER A 392 -31.84 -18.30 -4.77
N ARG A 393 -32.97 -18.10 -5.46
CA ARG A 393 -32.97 -17.48 -6.80
C ARG A 393 -32.59 -16.00 -6.76
N VAL A 394 -33.14 -15.25 -5.80
CA VAL A 394 -32.80 -13.84 -5.59
C VAL A 394 -31.33 -13.72 -5.20
N PHE A 395 -30.86 -14.50 -4.22
CA PHE A 395 -29.47 -14.49 -3.77
C PHE A 395 -28.50 -14.74 -4.93
N LYS A 396 -28.75 -15.79 -5.74
CA LYS A 396 -27.91 -16.10 -6.90
C LYS A 396 -27.90 -14.99 -7.93
N ARG A 397 -29.00 -14.25 -8.11
CA ARG A 397 -29.08 -13.13 -9.05
C ARG A 397 -28.18 -11.97 -8.66
N TYR A 398 -27.96 -11.75 -7.34
CA TYR A 398 -27.13 -10.63 -6.83
C TYR A 398 -25.69 -11.02 -6.49
N THR A 399 -25.40 -12.32 -6.35
CA THR A 399 -24.08 -12.81 -5.92
C THR A 399 -23.42 -13.76 -6.92
N ASP A 400 -24.12 -14.09 -8.03
CA ASP A 400 -23.76 -15.08 -9.06
C ASP A 400 -23.57 -16.52 -8.58
N VAL A 401 -23.65 -16.76 -7.26
CA VAL A 401 -23.52 -18.08 -6.63
C VAL A 401 -24.74 -18.43 -5.78
N SER A 402 -25.00 -19.74 -5.56
CA SER A 402 -26.09 -20.12 -4.67
C SER A 402 -25.72 -19.85 -3.19
N PRO A 403 -26.73 -19.64 -2.29
CA PRO A 403 -26.47 -19.45 -0.87
C PRO A 403 -25.68 -20.61 -0.24
N ASP A 404 -25.97 -21.85 -0.64
CA ASP A 404 -25.24 -23.04 -0.18
C ASP A 404 -23.78 -23.06 -0.64
N THR A 405 -23.53 -22.65 -1.89
CA THR A 405 -22.18 -22.54 -2.43
C THR A 405 -21.42 -21.42 -1.72
N TYR A 406 -22.05 -20.27 -1.53
CA TYR A 406 -21.47 -19.12 -0.83
C TYR A 406 -21.03 -19.49 0.59
N ARG A 407 -21.89 -20.18 1.34
CA ARG A 407 -21.60 -20.64 2.71
C ARG A 407 -20.44 -21.65 2.78
N LYS A 408 -20.25 -22.50 1.76
CA LYS A 408 -19.18 -23.52 1.72
C LYS A 408 -17.81 -22.95 1.31
N GLN A 409 -17.76 -21.76 0.74
CA GLN A 409 -16.52 -21.11 0.30
C GLN A 409 -15.82 -20.31 1.41
N MET A 410 -16.48 -20.22 2.55
CA MET A 410 -15.97 -19.59 3.78
C MET A 410 -15.49 -20.67 4.77
#